data_e929960934a720853e2ec34b5e80cebe
#
_entry.id   e929960934a720853e2ec34b5e80cebe
#
_cell.length_a   1.000
_cell.length_b   1.000
_cell.length_c   1.000
_cell.angle_alpha   90.00
_cell.angle_beta   90.00
_cell.angle_gamma   90.00
#
_symmetry.space_group_name_H-M   'P 1'
#
loop_
_entity.id
_entity.type
_entity.pdbx_description
1 polymer ?
#
loop_
_entity_poly.entity_id
_entity_poly.type
_entity_poly.pdbx_seq_one_letter_code
_entity_poly.pdbx_strand_id
1 'polypeptide(L)'
;MQVSIETTQGLERKMTIAVPSERVETAINARLQEAAGSVNLKGFRKGKVPFKVIKSRFGKSVRQDVVGEMINQSYFDALTQESVKPAGQPSIEPGNLEEGADLTFTATFEVYPEVTLPDFSALEVSRLGADIGDADIEEMIETLRKQRQTWETVERAAADTDRVNIDYNGKLDGEEFQGGKAAGTDLVIGSERMIPG
;
A
#
# COMPACT_ATOMS: atom_id res chain seq x y z
N MET A 1 0.57 -25.71 26.26
CA MET A 1 -0.04 -25.30 24.99
C MET A 1 0.50 -26.22 23.91
N GLN A 2 -0.37 -26.82 23.11
CA GLN A 2 0.02 -27.60 21.93
C GLN A 2 -0.31 -26.81 20.69
N VAL A 3 0.63 -26.76 19.73
CA VAL A 3 0.48 -26.02 18.47
C VAL A 3 0.76 -26.99 17.34
N SER A 4 -0.09 -26.97 16.32
CA SER A 4 0.11 -27.71 15.06
C SER A 4 -0.11 -26.76 13.91
N ILE A 5 0.84 -26.70 12.97
CA ILE A 5 0.77 -25.85 11.78
C ILE A 5 0.69 -26.73 10.54
N GLU A 6 -0.26 -26.43 9.69
CA GLU A 6 -0.42 -27.05 8.39
C GLU A 6 -0.35 -26.00 7.29
N THR A 7 0.33 -26.34 6.20
CA THR A 7 0.32 -25.52 4.98
C THR A 7 -0.85 -25.93 4.13
N THR A 8 -1.78 -25.03 3.87
CA THR A 8 -3.00 -25.33 3.11
C THR A 8 -2.78 -25.14 1.62
N GLN A 9 -2.59 -23.89 1.17
CA GLN A 9 -2.30 -23.56 -0.23
C GLN A 9 -1.35 -22.36 -0.29
N GLY A 10 -0.26 -22.48 -1.03
CA GLY A 10 0.66 -21.37 -1.25
C GLY A 10 1.19 -20.74 0.04
N LEU A 11 0.76 -19.50 0.32
CA LEU A 11 1.19 -18.73 1.50
C LEU A 11 0.26 -18.89 2.70
N GLU A 12 -0.88 -19.56 2.53
CA GLU A 12 -1.84 -19.76 3.62
C GLU A 12 -1.35 -20.83 4.59
N ARG A 13 -1.51 -20.53 5.87
CA ARG A 13 -1.18 -21.41 7.00
C ARG A 13 -2.40 -21.57 7.88
N LYS A 14 -2.63 -22.79 8.30
CA LYS A 14 -3.66 -23.16 9.26
C LYS A 14 -3.01 -23.64 10.54
N MET A 15 -3.20 -22.90 11.63
CA MET A 15 -2.61 -23.19 12.92
C MET A 15 -3.71 -23.65 13.89
N THR A 16 -3.61 -24.85 14.40
CA THR A 16 -4.51 -25.38 15.43
C THR A 16 -3.81 -25.28 16.79
N ILE A 17 -4.45 -24.62 17.73
CA ILE A 17 -3.91 -24.35 19.06
C ILE A 17 -4.83 -24.97 20.10
N ALA A 18 -4.24 -25.73 21.04
CA ALA A 18 -4.91 -26.28 22.20
C ALA A 18 -4.32 -25.72 23.50
N VAL A 19 -5.16 -25.09 24.30
CA VAL A 19 -4.80 -24.52 25.60
C VAL A 19 -5.41 -25.40 26.69
N PRO A 20 -4.61 -25.90 27.65
CA PRO A 20 -5.11 -26.75 28.72
C PRO A 20 -6.22 -26.11 29.54
N SER A 21 -7.26 -26.84 29.87
CA SER A 21 -8.41 -26.39 30.66
C SER A 21 -8.02 -25.81 32.02
N GLU A 22 -6.98 -26.35 32.65
CA GLU A 22 -6.47 -25.87 33.93
C GLU A 22 -5.99 -24.39 33.84
N ARG A 23 -5.33 -24.00 32.73
CA ARG A 23 -4.88 -22.63 32.48
C ARG A 23 -6.07 -21.68 32.29
N VAL A 24 -7.10 -22.15 31.58
CA VAL A 24 -8.34 -21.39 31.33
C VAL A 24 -9.09 -21.16 32.66
N GLU A 25 -9.29 -22.23 33.44
CA GLU A 25 -9.99 -22.14 34.72
C GLU A 25 -9.26 -21.26 35.74
N THR A 26 -7.93 -21.32 35.77
CA THR A 26 -7.12 -20.45 36.63
C THR A 26 -7.31 -18.99 36.28
N ALA A 27 -7.30 -18.64 34.99
CA ALA A 27 -7.50 -17.28 34.52
C ALA A 27 -8.93 -16.78 34.83
N ILE A 28 -9.95 -17.62 34.62
CA ILE A 28 -11.34 -17.29 34.96
C ILE A 28 -11.51 -17.03 36.45
N ASN A 29 -10.95 -17.91 37.30
CA ASN A 29 -11.06 -17.76 38.75
C ASN A 29 -10.34 -16.47 39.24
N ALA A 30 -9.16 -16.17 38.68
CA ALA A 30 -8.44 -14.92 38.99
C ALA A 30 -9.28 -13.69 38.62
N ARG A 31 -9.88 -13.67 37.42
CA ARG A 31 -10.72 -12.57 36.96
C ARG A 31 -12.00 -12.41 37.79
N LEU A 32 -12.62 -13.51 38.19
CA LEU A 32 -13.77 -13.49 39.09
C LEU A 32 -13.42 -12.97 40.50
N GLN A 33 -12.24 -13.28 41.04
CA GLN A 33 -11.77 -12.75 42.32
C GLN A 33 -11.51 -11.24 42.23
N GLU A 34 -10.91 -10.76 41.15
CA GLU A 34 -10.72 -9.34 40.90
C GLU A 34 -12.05 -8.60 40.82
N ALA A 35 -13.02 -9.16 40.05
CA ALA A 35 -14.37 -8.62 39.97
C ALA A 35 -15.09 -8.59 41.31
N ALA A 36 -14.90 -9.55 42.18
CA ALA A 36 -15.49 -9.59 43.50
C ALA A 36 -15.11 -8.39 44.39
N GLY A 37 -13.89 -7.84 44.19
CA GLY A 37 -13.41 -6.66 44.90
C GLY A 37 -14.06 -5.35 44.43
N SER A 38 -14.46 -5.26 43.16
CA SER A 38 -14.94 -4.04 42.51
C SER A 38 -16.44 -3.93 42.37
N VAL A 39 -17.17 -5.05 42.26
CA VAL A 39 -18.59 -5.12 41.96
C VAL A 39 -19.44 -4.62 43.16
N ASN A 40 -20.43 -3.79 42.80
CA ASN A 40 -21.46 -3.34 43.74
C ASN A 40 -22.78 -4.07 43.47
N LEU A 41 -23.17 -5.01 44.34
CA LEU A 41 -24.40 -5.78 44.24
C LEU A 41 -25.39 -5.38 45.31
N LYS A 42 -26.67 -5.14 44.93
CA LYS A 42 -27.75 -4.87 45.90
C LYS A 42 -27.83 -6.01 46.89
N GLY A 43 -27.79 -5.70 48.17
CA GLY A 43 -27.83 -6.65 49.30
C GLY A 43 -26.46 -7.07 49.83
N PHE A 44 -25.36 -6.60 49.23
CA PHE A 44 -24.02 -6.89 49.73
C PHE A 44 -23.16 -5.62 49.84
N ARG A 45 -22.31 -5.60 50.85
CA ARG A 45 -21.33 -4.51 50.99
C ARG A 45 -20.22 -4.69 49.90
N LYS A 46 -19.81 -3.61 49.27
CA LYS A 46 -18.74 -3.57 48.29
C LYS A 46 -17.49 -4.37 48.77
N GLY A 47 -16.98 -5.30 47.97
CA GLY A 47 -15.84 -6.13 48.30
C GLY A 47 -16.12 -7.28 49.29
N LYS A 48 -17.38 -7.49 49.75
CA LYS A 48 -17.76 -8.59 50.61
C LYS A 48 -18.84 -9.52 50.01
N VAL A 49 -18.91 -9.58 48.69
CA VAL A 49 -19.82 -10.47 47.97
C VAL A 49 -19.20 -11.88 47.98
N PRO A 50 -19.95 -12.92 48.38
CA PRO A 50 -19.45 -14.29 48.34
C PRO A 50 -19.10 -14.72 46.91
N PHE A 51 -17.96 -15.39 46.73
CA PHE A 51 -17.45 -15.82 45.42
C PHE A 51 -18.48 -16.66 44.61
N LYS A 52 -19.26 -17.52 45.32
CA LYS A 52 -20.32 -18.33 44.70
C LYS A 52 -21.41 -17.45 44.01
N VAL A 53 -21.74 -16.30 44.61
CA VAL A 53 -22.73 -15.36 44.03
C VAL A 53 -22.12 -14.63 42.81
N ILE A 54 -20.86 -14.25 42.87
CA ILE A 54 -20.16 -13.66 41.75
C ILE A 54 -20.07 -14.65 40.59
N LYS A 55 -19.64 -15.88 40.84
CA LYS A 55 -19.55 -16.94 39.83
C LYS A 55 -20.91 -17.21 39.17
N SER A 56 -22.00 -17.26 39.95
CA SER A 56 -23.35 -17.49 39.43
C SER A 56 -23.85 -16.34 38.55
N ARG A 57 -23.55 -15.09 38.89
CA ARG A 57 -24.06 -13.91 38.17
C ARG A 57 -23.18 -13.48 36.99
N PHE A 58 -21.86 -13.55 37.15
CA PHE A 58 -20.90 -13.01 36.18
C PHE A 58 -20.06 -14.09 35.52
N GLY A 59 -20.12 -15.35 35.97
CA GLY A 59 -19.28 -16.42 35.49
C GLY A 59 -19.34 -16.60 33.99
N LYS A 60 -20.54 -16.52 33.38
CA LYS A 60 -20.67 -16.67 31.92
C LYS A 60 -20.04 -15.53 31.13
N SER A 61 -20.27 -14.29 31.58
CA SER A 61 -19.67 -13.11 30.91
C SER A 61 -18.14 -13.09 31.06
N VAL A 62 -17.65 -13.29 32.30
CA VAL A 62 -16.22 -13.33 32.59
C VAL A 62 -15.52 -14.45 31.81
N ARG A 63 -16.19 -15.62 31.69
CA ARG A 63 -15.66 -16.72 30.89
C ARG A 63 -15.50 -16.31 29.41
N GLN A 64 -16.51 -15.68 28.82
CA GLN A 64 -16.43 -15.23 27.42
C GLN A 64 -15.29 -14.23 27.22
N ASP A 65 -15.15 -13.27 28.11
CA ASP A 65 -14.10 -12.25 28.06
C ASP A 65 -12.70 -12.90 28.17
N VAL A 66 -12.52 -13.78 29.17
CA VAL A 66 -11.24 -14.47 29.42
C VAL A 66 -10.89 -15.42 28.27
N VAL A 67 -11.87 -16.15 27.74
CA VAL A 67 -11.64 -17.04 26.57
C VAL A 67 -11.18 -16.23 25.35
N GLY A 68 -11.81 -15.08 25.08
CA GLY A 68 -11.40 -14.18 24.01
C GLY A 68 -9.97 -13.63 24.18
N GLU A 69 -9.65 -13.20 25.40
CA GLU A 69 -8.29 -12.74 25.74
C GLU A 69 -7.27 -13.88 25.59
N MET A 70 -7.60 -15.09 26.03
CA MET A 70 -6.73 -16.25 25.95
C MET A 70 -6.50 -16.73 24.51
N ILE A 71 -7.51 -16.68 23.66
CA ILE A 71 -7.36 -16.98 22.23
C ILE A 71 -6.33 -16.03 21.61
N ASN A 72 -6.50 -14.75 21.84
CA ASN A 72 -5.56 -13.76 21.31
C ASN A 72 -4.13 -13.96 21.84
N GLN A 73 -3.98 -14.09 23.16
CA GLN A 73 -2.65 -14.28 23.76
C GLN A 73 -1.99 -15.57 23.28
N SER A 74 -2.75 -16.69 23.27
CA SER A 74 -2.22 -17.98 22.82
C SER A 74 -1.85 -17.99 21.34
N TYR A 75 -2.55 -17.23 20.51
CA TYR A 75 -2.19 -17.04 19.10
C TYR A 75 -0.83 -16.36 18.97
N PHE A 76 -0.59 -15.24 19.66
CA PHE A 76 0.72 -14.57 19.64
C PHE A 76 1.84 -15.41 20.24
N ASP A 77 1.57 -16.12 21.32
CA ASP A 77 2.54 -17.06 21.91
C ASP A 77 2.91 -18.17 20.91
N ALA A 78 1.92 -18.71 20.19
CA ALA A 78 2.12 -19.74 19.17
C ALA A 78 2.92 -19.22 17.96
N LEU A 79 2.64 -18.02 17.47
CA LEU A 79 3.42 -17.38 16.40
C LEU A 79 4.89 -17.24 16.79
N THR A 80 5.14 -16.85 18.04
CA THR A 80 6.50 -16.67 18.57
C THR A 80 7.21 -18.02 18.69
N GLN A 81 6.52 -19.04 19.21
CA GLN A 81 7.05 -20.39 19.35
C GLN A 81 7.45 -20.99 18.00
N GLU A 82 6.63 -20.83 16.99
CA GLU A 82 6.84 -21.39 15.65
C GLU A 82 7.64 -20.44 14.73
N SER A 83 8.01 -19.26 15.21
CA SER A 83 8.76 -18.24 14.47
C SER A 83 8.08 -17.81 13.14
N VAL A 84 6.75 -17.80 13.12
CA VAL A 84 5.97 -17.47 11.94
C VAL A 84 5.58 -15.99 11.95
N LYS A 85 5.68 -15.33 10.79
CA LYS A 85 5.32 -13.92 10.63
C LYS A 85 4.07 -13.80 9.75
N PRO A 86 2.90 -13.53 10.34
CA PRO A 86 1.67 -13.34 9.57
C PRO A 86 1.73 -12.04 8.76
N ALA A 87 1.19 -12.08 7.54
CA ALA A 87 1.10 -10.93 6.65
C ALA A 87 -0.15 -10.06 6.93
N GLY A 88 -1.14 -10.61 7.66
CA GLY A 88 -2.38 -9.92 7.97
C GLY A 88 -3.05 -10.44 9.24
N GLN A 89 -4.28 -10.01 9.49
CA GLN A 89 -5.07 -10.49 10.60
C GLN A 89 -5.54 -11.94 10.35
N PRO A 90 -5.48 -12.82 11.36
CA PRO A 90 -5.96 -14.18 11.24
C PRO A 90 -7.48 -14.26 11.21
N SER A 91 -8.02 -15.24 10.49
CA SER A 91 -9.37 -15.71 10.67
C SER A 91 -9.38 -16.77 11.77
N ILE A 92 -10.07 -16.50 12.88
CA ILE A 92 -10.11 -17.40 14.03
C ILE A 92 -11.43 -18.16 14.02
N GLU A 93 -11.34 -19.47 13.93
CA GLU A 93 -12.47 -20.37 14.07
C GLU A 93 -12.40 -21.06 15.44
N PRO A 94 -13.36 -20.79 16.35
CA PRO A 94 -13.39 -21.44 17.63
C PRO A 94 -13.74 -22.93 17.43
N GLY A 95 -12.98 -23.79 18.09
CA GLY A 95 -13.26 -25.24 18.17
C GLY A 95 -14.05 -25.58 19.42
N ASN A 96 -13.41 -26.26 20.38
CA ASN A 96 -14.07 -26.62 21.63
C ASN A 96 -13.95 -25.51 22.68
N LEU A 97 -15.09 -24.97 23.13
CA LEU A 97 -15.22 -23.95 24.17
C LEU A 97 -15.92 -24.46 25.42
N GLU A 98 -16.13 -25.79 25.56
CA GLU A 98 -16.87 -26.36 26.66
C GLU A 98 -16.17 -26.16 28.02
N GLU A 99 -16.97 -26.13 29.07
CA GLU A 99 -16.48 -25.96 30.44
C GLU A 99 -15.76 -27.23 30.92
N GLY A 100 -14.53 -27.11 31.38
CA GLY A 100 -13.72 -28.25 31.84
C GLY A 100 -12.98 -29.01 30.75
N ALA A 101 -13.19 -28.65 29.47
CA ALA A 101 -12.42 -29.20 28.36
C ALA A 101 -11.31 -28.24 27.92
N ASP A 102 -10.32 -28.77 27.23
CA ASP A 102 -9.26 -27.95 26.67
C ASP A 102 -9.81 -26.97 25.61
N LEU A 103 -9.40 -25.72 25.68
CA LEU A 103 -9.77 -24.70 24.72
C LEU A 103 -9.03 -24.95 23.42
N THR A 104 -9.75 -25.25 22.35
CA THR A 104 -9.15 -25.43 21.03
C THR A 104 -9.71 -24.42 20.05
N PHE A 105 -8.84 -23.89 19.20
CA PHE A 105 -9.22 -22.99 18.11
C PHE A 105 -8.27 -23.13 16.94
N THR A 106 -8.73 -22.75 15.78
CA THR A 106 -7.97 -22.75 14.54
C THR A 106 -7.81 -21.32 14.04
N ALA A 107 -6.59 -20.92 13.76
CA ALA A 107 -6.26 -19.64 13.14
C ALA A 107 -5.77 -19.86 11.72
N THR A 108 -6.42 -19.25 10.75
CA THR A 108 -6.01 -19.27 9.34
C THR A 108 -5.47 -17.88 8.99
N PHE A 109 -4.26 -17.82 8.46
CA PHE A 109 -3.58 -16.58 8.10
C PHE A 109 -2.59 -16.83 6.97
N GLU A 110 -2.20 -15.75 6.28
CA GLU A 110 -1.17 -15.75 5.25
C GLU A 110 0.17 -15.36 5.83
N VAL A 111 1.25 -15.89 5.25
CA VAL A 111 2.62 -15.55 5.60
C VAL A 111 3.33 -14.90 4.42
N TYR A 112 4.38 -14.10 4.72
CA TYR A 112 5.24 -13.57 3.65
C TYR A 112 6.01 -14.72 2.99
N PRO A 113 6.17 -14.69 1.64
CA PRO A 113 6.97 -15.66 0.94
C PRO A 113 8.45 -15.53 1.32
N GLU A 114 9.15 -16.65 1.37
CA GLU A 114 10.61 -16.64 1.41
C GLU A 114 11.15 -16.29 0.03
N VAL A 115 11.75 -15.11 -0.10
CA VAL A 115 12.34 -14.64 -1.34
C VAL A 115 13.79 -15.11 -1.41
N THR A 116 14.05 -16.05 -2.31
CA THR A 116 15.43 -16.42 -2.67
C THR A 116 15.94 -15.44 -3.73
N LEU A 117 17.04 -14.76 -3.42
CA LEU A 117 17.67 -13.86 -4.39
C LEU A 117 18.30 -14.67 -5.51
N PRO A 118 18.06 -14.29 -6.79
CA PRO A 118 18.75 -14.93 -7.92
C PRO A 118 20.24 -14.57 -7.93
N ASP A 119 21.04 -15.35 -8.65
CA ASP A 119 22.44 -15.01 -8.90
C ASP A 119 22.49 -13.78 -9.83
N PHE A 120 22.93 -12.65 -9.26
CA PHE A 120 23.04 -11.39 -9.99
C PHE A 120 24.12 -11.42 -11.07
N SER A 121 25.08 -12.34 -11.00
CA SER A 121 26.13 -12.48 -12.03
C SER A 121 25.59 -12.95 -13.38
N ALA A 122 24.40 -13.55 -13.38
CA ALA A 122 23.71 -14.00 -14.60
C ALA A 122 22.82 -12.91 -15.25
N LEU A 123 22.69 -11.74 -14.62
CA LEU A 123 21.86 -10.65 -15.12
C LEU A 123 22.65 -9.78 -16.11
N GLU A 124 22.18 -9.73 -17.35
CA GLU A 124 22.65 -8.75 -18.32
C GLU A 124 21.87 -7.44 -18.16
N VAL A 125 22.60 -6.38 -17.84
CA VAL A 125 22.03 -5.05 -17.70
C VAL A 125 22.61 -4.14 -18.78
N SER A 126 21.76 -3.63 -19.68
CA SER A 126 22.16 -2.61 -20.63
C SER A 126 22.09 -1.23 -20.00
N ARG A 127 23.21 -0.50 -19.98
CA ARG A 127 23.28 0.89 -19.56
C ARG A 127 23.23 1.77 -20.81
N LEU A 128 22.23 2.65 -20.86
CA LEU A 128 22.20 3.67 -21.90
C LEU A 128 23.37 4.65 -21.65
N GLY A 129 24.21 4.77 -22.63
CA GLY A 129 25.31 5.72 -22.67
C GLY A 129 25.17 6.62 -23.90
N ALA A 130 25.64 7.83 -23.83
CA ALA A 130 25.79 8.74 -24.95
C ALA A 130 27.23 9.24 -24.98
N ASP A 131 27.90 9.08 -26.12
CA ASP A 131 29.22 9.66 -26.36
C ASP A 131 29.00 10.98 -27.10
N ILE A 132 29.38 12.09 -26.47
CA ILE A 132 29.27 13.43 -27.04
C ILE A 132 30.52 13.70 -27.85
N GLY A 133 30.35 13.82 -29.16
CA GLY A 133 31.39 14.10 -30.10
C GLY A 133 31.46 15.57 -30.54
N ASP A 134 32.46 15.93 -31.32
CA ASP A 134 32.62 17.29 -31.83
C ASP A 134 31.41 17.74 -32.69
N ALA A 135 30.78 16.79 -33.40
CA ALA A 135 29.58 17.05 -34.20
C ALA A 135 28.41 17.55 -33.36
N ASP A 136 28.19 16.92 -32.18
CA ASP A 136 27.09 17.30 -31.25
C ASP A 136 27.34 18.70 -30.66
N ILE A 137 28.62 19.02 -30.43
CA ILE A 137 29.03 20.34 -29.93
C ILE A 137 28.78 21.41 -31.01
N GLU A 138 29.11 21.10 -32.26
CA GLU A 138 28.86 22.04 -33.37
C GLU A 138 27.39 22.25 -33.63
N GLU A 139 26.55 21.20 -33.56
CA GLU A 139 25.11 21.33 -33.69
C GLU A 139 24.50 22.19 -32.57
N MET A 140 24.98 22.01 -31.34
CA MET A 140 24.56 22.86 -30.22
C MET A 140 24.96 24.32 -30.41
N ILE A 141 26.20 24.57 -30.88
CA ILE A 141 26.67 25.93 -31.17
C ILE A 141 25.81 26.58 -32.26
N GLU A 142 25.46 25.81 -33.30
CA GLU A 142 24.61 26.31 -34.37
C GLU A 142 23.19 26.63 -33.88
N THR A 143 22.67 25.82 -33.00
CA THR A 143 21.38 26.08 -32.32
C THR A 143 21.44 27.39 -31.52
N LEU A 144 22.50 27.60 -30.76
CA LEU A 144 22.72 28.85 -30.01
C LEU A 144 22.89 30.08 -30.91
N ARG A 145 23.59 29.93 -32.05
CA ARG A 145 23.70 30.99 -33.06
C ARG A 145 22.35 31.39 -33.62
N LYS A 146 21.52 30.41 -34.00
CA LYS A 146 20.15 30.64 -34.48
C LYS A 146 19.26 31.34 -33.44
N GLN A 147 19.39 31.01 -32.17
CA GLN A 147 18.67 31.67 -31.09
C GLN A 147 19.08 33.12 -30.87
N ARG A 148 20.34 33.48 -31.18
CA ARG A 148 20.89 34.80 -30.98
C ARG A 148 21.00 35.63 -32.26
N GLN A 149 20.41 35.15 -33.38
CA GLN A 149 20.43 35.89 -34.62
C GLN A 149 19.68 37.21 -34.48
N THR A 150 20.20 38.24 -35.13
CA THR A 150 19.60 39.57 -35.26
C THR A 150 19.07 39.75 -36.68
N TRP A 151 18.06 40.57 -36.83
CA TRP A 151 17.37 40.80 -38.10
C TRP A 151 17.58 42.27 -38.51
N GLU A 152 17.98 42.49 -39.78
CA GLU A 152 18.08 43.80 -40.37
C GLU A 152 17.09 43.93 -41.54
N THR A 153 16.49 45.12 -41.66
CA THR A 153 15.55 45.37 -42.77
C THR A 153 16.32 45.50 -44.08
N VAL A 154 15.86 44.79 -45.09
CA VAL A 154 16.49 44.81 -46.44
C VAL A 154 15.44 45.21 -47.49
N GLU A 155 15.89 45.91 -48.56
CA GLU A 155 15.05 46.40 -49.64
C GLU A 155 15.06 45.50 -50.89
N ARG A 156 15.30 44.21 -50.73
CA ARG A 156 15.27 43.19 -51.79
C ARG A 156 14.06 42.34 -51.70
N ALA A 157 13.75 41.57 -52.76
CA ALA A 157 12.75 40.54 -52.69
C ALA A 157 13.06 39.53 -51.57
N ALA A 158 12.02 39.09 -50.85
CA ALA A 158 12.14 38.11 -49.81
C ALA A 158 12.68 36.78 -50.36
N ALA A 159 13.61 36.20 -49.64
CA ALA A 159 14.25 34.92 -49.97
C ALA A 159 14.03 33.91 -48.85
N ASP A 160 14.41 32.66 -49.09
CA ASP A 160 14.37 31.62 -48.10
C ASP A 160 15.25 32.00 -46.90
N THR A 161 14.83 31.67 -45.69
CA THR A 161 15.39 32.05 -44.41
C THR A 161 15.22 33.53 -43.98
N ASP A 162 14.62 34.38 -44.82
CA ASP A 162 14.30 35.75 -44.38
C ASP A 162 13.11 35.75 -43.42
N ARG A 163 13.10 36.68 -42.47
CA ARG A 163 11.96 36.94 -41.60
C ARG A 163 11.09 38.02 -42.24
N VAL A 164 9.83 37.67 -42.51
CA VAL A 164 8.84 38.59 -43.03
C VAL A 164 7.77 38.87 -41.99
N ASN A 165 7.26 40.09 -41.97
CA ASN A 165 6.09 40.46 -41.19
C ASN A 165 4.89 40.49 -42.12
N ILE A 166 3.90 39.62 -41.85
CA ILE A 166 2.75 39.38 -42.73
C ILE A 166 1.44 39.55 -42.01
N ASP A 167 0.45 39.99 -42.80
CA ASP A 167 -0.95 39.88 -42.47
C ASP A 167 -1.51 38.72 -43.27
N TYR A 168 -2.25 37.80 -42.63
CA TYR A 168 -2.86 36.72 -43.33
C TYR A 168 -4.37 36.58 -42.99
N ASN A 169 -5.12 36.08 -43.95
CA ASN A 169 -6.54 35.82 -43.81
C ASN A 169 -6.86 34.48 -44.49
N GLY A 170 -6.93 33.43 -43.69
CA GLY A 170 -7.28 32.12 -44.16
C GLY A 170 -8.80 31.96 -44.34
N LYS A 171 -9.19 31.33 -45.46
CA LYS A 171 -10.58 31.02 -45.79
C LYS A 171 -10.68 29.55 -46.14
N LEU A 172 -11.71 28.90 -45.64
CA LEU A 172 -12.09 27.55 -46.02
C LEU A 172 -13.41 27.64 -46.82
N ASP A 173 -13.41 27.15 -48.03
CA ASP A 173 -14.58 27.26 -48.96
C ASP A 173 -15.16 28.68 -49.13
N GLY A 174 -14.27 29.69 -48.96
CA GLY A 174 -14.64 31.09 -49.09
C GLY A 174 -15.10 31.78 -47.80
N GLU A 175 -15.28 31.05 -46.73
CA GLU A 175 -15.64 31.56 -45.41
C GLU A 175 -14.44 31.69 -44.48
N GLU A 176 -14.39 32.76 -43.67
CA GLU A 176 -13.36 32.97 -42.70
C GLU A 176 -13.59 32.02 -41.49
N PHE A 177 -12.55 31.34 -40.99
CA PHE A 177 -12.63 30.48 -39.82
C PHE A 177 -11.91 31.08 -38.64
N GLN A 178 -12.31 30.68 -37.44
CA GLN A 178 -11.74 31.17 -36.17
C GLN A 178 -10.26 30.79 -36.08
N GLY A 179 -9.36 31.79 -35.93
CA GLY A 179 -7.92 31.61 -35.91
C GLY A 179 -7.25 31.71 -37.29
N GLY A 180 -8.05 31.85 -38.40
CA GLY A 180 -7.50 32.01 -39.74
C GLY A 180 -6.99 33.39 -40.08
N LYS A 181 -7.17 34.41 -39.21
CA LYS A 181 -6.77 35.79 -39.49
C LYS A 181 -5.84 36.36 -38.41
N ALA A 182 -4.72 36.87 -38.81
CA ALA A 182 -3.85 37.65 -37.93
C ALA A 182 -3.10 38.73 -38.74
N ALA A 183 -2.70 39.77 -38.04
CA ALA A 183 -1.93 40.89 -38.60
C ALA A 183 -0.63 41.05 -37.84
N GLY A 184 0.43 41.48 -38.50
CA GLY A 184 1.74 41.76 -37.93
C GLY A 184 2.45 40.50 -37.42
N THR A 185 2.23 39.34 -38.07
CA THR A 185 2.88 38.08 -37.66
C THR A 185 4.24 37.92 -38.29
N ASP A 186 5.25 37.73 -37.49
CA ASP A 186 6.60 37.44 -37.93
C ASP A 186 6.72 35.95 -38.34
N LEU A 187 7.14 35.72 -39.57
CA LEU A 187 7.36 34.40 -40.13
C LEU A 187 8.72 34.32 -40.81
N VAL A 188 9.47 33.24 -40.53
CA VAL A 188 10.68 32.92 -41.28
C VAL A 188 10.29 32.01 -42.45
N ILE A 189 10.61 32.46 -43.65
CA ILE A 189 10.33 31.73 -44.89
C ILE A 189 11.08 30.38 -44.87
N GLY A 190 10.43 29.28 -45.22
CA GLY A 190 11.01 27.93 -45.17
C GLY A 190 11.01 27.28 -43.78
N SER A 191 10.46 27.94 -42.76
CA SER A 191 10.40 27.36 -41.38
C SER A 191 9.28 26.31 -41.18
N GLU A 192 8.44 26.08 -42.17
CA GLU A 192 7.30 25.14 -42.13
C GLU A 192 6.34 25.33 -40.91
N ARG A 193 6.28 26.57 -40.39
CA ARG A 193 5.43 26.90 -39.23
C ARG A 193 3.99 27.28 -39.61
N MET A 194 3.70 27.36 -40.90
CA MET A 194 2.37 27.64 -41.40
C MET A 194 1.72 26.35 -41.89
N ILE A 195 0.39 26.42 -42.09
CA ILE A 195 -0.39 25.30 -42.63
C ILE A 195 0.16 24.94 -44.01
N PRO A 196 0.46 23.65 -44.29
CA PRO A 196 0.92 23.23 -45.59
C PRO A 196 -0.16 23.50 -46.65
N GLY A 197 0.20 24.14 -47.79
CA GLY A 197 -0.70 24.42 -48.88
C GLY A 197 -0.30 25.64 -49.68
#